data_f05f54ed7ca6358dd4fa0632bf97d188
#
_entry.id   f05f54ed7ca6358dd4fa0632bf97d188
#
_cell.length_a   1.000
_cell.length_b   1.000
_cell.length_c   1.000
_cell.angle_alpha   90.00
_cell.angle_beta   90.00
_cell.angle_gamma   90.00
#
_symmetry.space_group_name_H-M   'P 1'
#
loop_
_entity.id
_entity.type
_entity.pdbx_description
1 polymer ?
#
loop_
_entity_poly.entity_id
_entity_poly.type
_entity_poly.pdbx_seq_one_letter_code
_entity_poly.pdbx_strand_id
1 'polypeptide(L)'
;IDALKTRLGDVALVVCLDSGAGNYDQLWLTTSLRGMVAGTLKVEILTEGVHSGDASGLVPSSFRVMRQVLDRLEDSATGRLLPASFHCEVPAERLAQARATAAILGQEITQRFPWAHYDCGGSSAFALPTTQDPVQALLKRTWEPTLSVTGAEGFPALQDAGNVLRPYTAFKLS
;
A
#
# COMPACT_ATOMS: atom_id res chain seq x y z
N ILE A 1 15.79 19.56 16.65
CA ILE A 1 14.99 20.08 17.78
C ILE A 1 15.91 20.39 18.96
N ASP A 2 16.83 19.49 19.33
CA ASP A 2 17.70 19.68 20.52
C ASP A 2 18.52 20.97 20.47
N ALA A 3 19.07 21.35 19.30
CA ALA A 3 19.79 22.60 19.10
C ALA A 3 18.91 23.87 19.29
N LEU A 4 17.60 23.72 19.21
CA LEU A 4 16.65 24.83 19.34
C LEU A 4 15.87 24.80 20.65
N LYS A 5 16.03 23.81 21.48
CA LYS A 5 15.25 23.58 22.69
C LYS A 5 15.21 24.80 23.60
N THR A 6 16.36 25.44 23.82
CA THR A 6 16.48 26.64 24.68
C THR A 6 15.74 27.83 24.12
N ARG A 7 15.57 27.90 22.78
CA ARG A 7 14.84 29.01 22.10
C ARG A 7 13.34 28.74 22.04
N LEU A 8 12.92 27.46 21.97
CA LEU A 8 11.51 27.07 21.88
C LEU A 8 10.82 27.12 23.26
N GLY A 9 11.58 26.89 24.34
CA GLY A 9 11.00 26.84 25.69
C GLY A 9 10.01 25.69 25.84
N ASP A 10 9.01 25.90 26.68
CA ASP A 10 7.91 24.96 26.90
C ASP A 10 6.84 25.14 25.81
N VAL A 11 6.71 24.12 24.96
CA VAL A 11 5.77 24.13 23.85
C VAL A 11 4.46 23.49 24.26
N ALA A 12 3.39 24.27 24.29
CA ALA A 12 2.03 23.80 24.63
C ALA A 12 1.30 23.16 23.44
N LEU A 13 1.61 23.56 22.21
CA LEU A 13 0.94 23.08 21.00
C LEU A 13 1.89 23.11 19.80
N VAL A 14 1.88 22.04 19.00
CA VAL A 14 2.56 21.98 17.71
C VAL A 14 1.51 21.85 16.63
N VAL A 15 1.51 22.78 15.65
CA VAL A 15 0.63 22.73 14.50
C VAL A 15 1.43 22.27 13.29
N CYS A 16 1.09 21.08 12.76
CA CYS A 16 1.68 20.52 11.54
C CYS A 16 0.79 20.84 10.35
N LEU A 17 1.32 21.53 9.33
CA LEU A 17 0.59 21.93 8.12
C LEU A 17 0.96 21.08 6.90
N ASP A 18 1.40 19.84 7.11
CA ASP A 18 1.86 18.91 6.08
C ASP A 18 0.77 17.92 5.63
N SER A 19 -0.43 17.97 6.22
CA SER A 19 -1.60 17.20 5.81
C SER A 19 -2.44 17.97 4.79
N GLY A 20 -2.92 17.27 3.75
CA GLY A 20 -3.85 17.85 2.79
C GLY A 20 -5.22 18.12 3.40
N ALA A 21 -5.83 19.24 3.04
CA ALA A 21 -7.24 19.53 3.33
C ALA A 21 -8.17 18.68 2.43
N GLY A 22 -9.39 18.43 2.89
CA GLY A 22 -10.43 17.82 2.06
C GLY A 22 -10.93 18.78 0.99
N ASN A 23 -11.18 20.03 1.36
CA ASN A 23 -11.53 21.17 0.48
C ASN A 23 -11.10 22.46 1.15
N TYR A 24 -11.41 23.62 0.54
CA TYR A 24 -11.07 24.94 1.08
C TYR A 24 -12.24 25.64 1.80
N ASP A 25 -13.41 24.99 1.90
CA ASP A 25 -14.62 25.58 2.48
C ASP A 25 -14.76 25.32 3.98
N GLN A 26 -14.02 24.33 4.51
CA GLN A 26 -14.06 23.95 5.92
C GLN A 26 -12.65 23.77 6.50
N LEU A 27 -12.54 23.91 7.81
CA LEU A 27 -11.35 23.52 8.56
C LEU A 27 -11.31 21.99 8.69
N TRP A 28 -10.25 21.38 8.17
CA TRP A 28 -9.99 19.94 8.27
C TRP A 28 -8.93 19.66 9.31
N LEU A 29 -9.25 18.82 10.29
CA LEU A 29 -8.34 18.41 11.35
C LEU A 29 -8.08 16.91 11.25
N THR A 30 -6.81 16.53 11.14
CA THR A 30 -6.39 15.13 11.28
C THR A 30 -6.21 14.84 12.77
N THR A 31 -7.14 14.10 13.36
CA THR A 31 -7.17 13.83 14.80
C THR A 31 -6.51 12.52 15.19
N SER A 32 -6.23 11.63 14.23
CA SER A 32 -5.54 10.36 14.44
C SER A 32 -4.90 9.87 13.15
N LEU A 33 -3.89 9.02 13.28
CA LEU A 33 -3.23 8.34 12.18
C LEU A 33 -3.34 6.84 12.38
N ARG A 34 -3.41 6.07 11.28
CA ARG A 34 -3.27 4.62 11.33
C ARG A 34 -1.82 4.24 11.67
N GLY A 35 -1.63 3.10 12.32
CA GLY A 35 -0.32 2.52 12.55
C GLY A 35 0.34 2.04 11.26
N MET A 36 1.64 1.81 11.31
CA MET A 36 2.42 1.24 10.23
C MET A 36 3.42 0.23 10.78
N VAL A 37 3.54 -0.90 10.08
CA VAL A 37 4.62 -1.88 10.26
C VAL A 37 5.28 -2.08 8.91
N ALA A 38 6.59 -2.01 8.85
CA ALA A 38 7.34 -2.23 7.63
C ALA A 38 8.47 -3.25 7.86
N GLY A 39 8.73 -4.06 6.85
CA GLY A 39 9.77 -5.08 6.91
C GLY A 39 10.22 -5.52 5.52
N THR A 40 11.22 -6.38 5.47
CA THR A 40 11.67 -7.03 4.23
C THR A 40 11.36 -8.51 4.31
N LEU A 41 10.58 -8.99 3.35
CA LEU A 41 10.35 -10.42 3.15
C LEU A 41 11.29 -10.90 2.04
N LYS A 42 12.17 -11.86 2.34
CA LYS A 42 13.10 -12.48 1.38
C LYS A 42 12.81 -13.97 1.26
N VAL A 43 12.70 -14.45 0.03
CA VAL A 43 12.65 -15.88 -0.32
C VAL A 43 13.91 -16.22 -1.09
N GLU A 44 14.73 -17.08 -0.56
CA GLU A 44 15.99 -17.53 -1.15
C GLU A 44 15.91 -19.02 -1.47
N ILE A 45 16.23 -19.39 -2.70
CA ILE A 45 16.15 -20.77 -3.21
C ILE A 45 17.53 -21.28 -3.60
N LEU A 46 18.38 -20.42 -4.16
CA LEU A 46 19.72 -20.72 -4.63
C LEU A 46 20.71 -19.73 -4.03
N THR A 47 21.97 -20.09 -3.98
CA THR A 47 23.07 -19.20 -3.56
C THR A 47 23.54 -18.28 -4.69
N GLU A 48 23.31 -18.69 -5.94
CA GLU A 48 23.68 -17.91 -7.14
C GLU A 48 22.65 -18.16 -8.27
N GLY A 49 22.67 -17.28 -9.27
CA GLY A 49 21.83 -17.43 -10.47
C GLY A 49 22.32 -18.60 -11.34
N VAL A 50 21.36 -19.35 -11.92
CA VAL A 50 21.65 -20.47 -12.80
C VAL A 50 20.95 -20.30 -14.14
N HIS A 51 21.45 -20.94 -15.20
CA HIS A 51 20.84 -20.89 -16.51
C HIS A 51 19.42 -21.47 -16.48
N SER A 52 18.46 -20.71 -16.99
CA SER A 52 17.04 -21.07 -16.95
C SER A 52 16.72 -22.32 -17.77
N GLY A 53 17.47 -22.58 -18.86
CA GLY A 53 17.31 -23.78 -19.68
C GLY A 53 17.55 -25.09 -18.92
N ASP A 54 18.47 -25.06 -17.94
CA ASP A 54 18.80 -26.24 -17.13
C ASP A 54 17.91 -26.36 -15.88
N ALA A 55 17.45 -25.24 -15.35
CA ALA A 55 16.84 -25.16 -14.03
C ALA A 55 15.31 -25.00 -14.05
N SER A 56 14.74 -24.46 -15.15
CA SER A 56 13.30 -24.20 -15.20
C SER A 56 12.48 -25.50 -15.13
N GLY A 57 11.50 -25.50 -14.24
CA GLY A 57 10.68 -26.70 -13.97
C GLY A 57 11.26 -27.62 -12.89
N LEU A 58 12.58 -27.60 -12.68
CA LEU A 58 13.27 -28.37 -11.63
C LEU A 58 13.44 -27.52 -10.36
N VAL A 59 14.04 -26.33 -10.50
CA VAL A 59 14.27 -25.42 -9.40
C VAL A 59 13.01 -24.56 -9.17
N PRO A 60 12.47 -24.46 -7.95
CA PRO A 60 11.35 -23.58 -7.66
C PRO A 60 11.71 -22.13 -7.95
N SER A 61 10.78 -21.38 -8.57
CA SER A 61 10.94 -19.93 -8.70
C SER A 61 10.79 -19.25 -7.35
N SER A 62 11.78 -18.45 -6.95
CA SER A 62 11.72 -17.65 -5.72
C SER A 62 10.53 -16.70 -5.72
N PHE A 63 10.17 -16.14 -6.88
CA PHE A 63 9.00 -15.30 -7.04
C PHE A 63 7.68 -16.07 -6.87
N ARG A 64 7.59 -17.29 -7.37
CA ARG A 64 6.40 -18.12 -7.16
C ARG A 64 6.21 -18.44 -5.67
N VAL A 65 7.29 -18.80 -4.96
CA VAL A 65 7.22 -19.05 -3.52
C VAL A 65 6.87 -17.77 -2.76
N MET A 66 7.43 -16.63 -3.16
CA MET A 66 7.06 -15.30 -2.60
C MET A 66 5.55 -15.06 -2.70
N ARG A 67 4.95 -15.30 -3.88
CA ARG A 67 3.50 -15.17 -4.07
C ARG A 67 2.71 -16.05 -3.13
N GLN A 68 3.12 -17.32 -2.96
CA GLN A 68 2.47 -18.26 -2.02
C GLN A 68 2.55 -17.80 -0.56
N VAL A 69 3.63 -17.12 -0.17
CA VAL A 69 3.75 -16.54 1.17
C VAL A 69 2.84 -15.32 1.31
N LEU A 70 2.79 -14.45 0.30
CA LEU A 70 1.89 -13.28 0.30
C LEU A 70 0.42 -13.70 0.31
N ASP A 71 0.03 -14.76 -0.40
CA ASP A 71 -1.34 -15.30 -0.41
C ASP A 71 -1.82 -15.80 0.98
N ARG A 72 -0.92 -15.98 1.95
CA ARG A 72 -1.28 -16.24 3.36
C ARG A 72 -1.60 -14.97 4.14
N LEU A 73 -1.17 -13.82 3.65
CA LEU A 73 -1.37 -12.52 4.28
C LEU A 73 -2.53 -11.77 3.65
N GLU A 74 -2.67 -11.86 2.34
CA GLU A 74 -3.61 -11.08 1.55
C GLU A 74 -4.37 -11.97 0.56
N ASP A 75 -5.65 -11.75 0.44
CA ASP A 75 -6.44 -12.28 -0.67
C ASP A 75 -6.11 -11.48 -1.94
N SER A 76 -5.44 -12.11 -2.89
CA SER A 76 -4.96 -11.46 -4.11
C SER A 76 -6.07 -10.95 -5.04
N ALA A 77 -7.32 -11.41 -4.88
CA ALA A 77 -8.45 -10.95 -5.67
C ALA A 77 -9.09 -9.68 -5.11
N THR A 78 -9.08 -9.52 -3.79
CA THR A 78 -9.79 -8.43 -3.10
C THR A 78 -8.85 -7.42 -2.42
N GLY A 79 -7.58 -7.77 -2.21
CA GLY A 79 -6.63 -7.00 -1.42
C GLY A 79 -6.92 -7.00 0.08
N ARG A 80 -7.78 -7.90 0.56
CA ARG A 80 -8.12 -8.00 1.98
C ARG A 80 -7.05 -8.79 2.72
N LEU A 81 -6.53 -8.26 3.83
CA LEU A 81 -5.65 -9.01 4.72
C LEU A 81 -6.42 -10.14 5.41
N LEU A 82 -5.83 -11.35 5.40
CA LEU A 82 -6.48 -12.56 5.89
C LEU A 82 -6.39 -12.74 7.41
N PRO A 83 -5.23 -12.47 8.09
CA PRO A 83 -5.13 -12.73 9.52
C PRO A 83 -6.07 -11.82 10.33
N ALA A 84 -6.93 -12.43 11.15
CA ALA A 84 -7.92 -11.71 11.96
C ALA A 84 -7.27 -10.70 12.93
N SER A 85 -6.04 -10.96 13.39
CA SER A 85 -5.29 -10.09 14.28
C SER A 85 -4.94 -8.72 13.71
N PHE A 86 -5.00 -8.55 12.39
CA PHE A 86 -4.79 -7.24 11.74
C PHE A 86 -6.05 -6.38 11.69
N HIS A 87 -7.22 -6.98 11.92
CA HIS A 87 -8.48 -6.28 11.85
C HIS A 87 -8.92 -5.78 13.22
N CYS A 88 -9.53 -4.62 13.24
CA CYS A 88 -10.21 -4.08 14.41
C CYS A 88 -11.64 -3.66 14.04
N GLU A 89 -12.52 -3.64 15.03
CA GLU A 89 -13.85 -3.09 14.88
C GLU A 89 -13.77 -1.57 14.78
N VAL A 90 -14.44 -1.00 13.77
CA VAL A 90 -14.52 0.45 13.62
C VAL A 90 -15.55 1.00 14.61
N PRO A 91 -15.17 1.87 15.55
CA PRO A 91 -16.12 2.46 16.49
C PRO A 91 -17.26 3.19 15.77
N ALA A 92 -18.48 3.09 16.30
CA ALA A 92 -19.67 3.68 15.68
C ALA A 92 -19.53 5.19 15.42
N GLU A 93 -18.87 5.91 16.32
CA GLU A 93 -18.55 7.34 16.16
C GLU A 93 -17.66 7.58 14.94
N ARG A 94 -16.63 6.75 14.72
CA ARG A 94 -15.70 6.87 13.57
C ARG A 94 -16.40 6.52 12.27
N LEU A 95 -17.31 5.56 12.29
CA LEU A 95 -18.15 5.26 11.14
C LEU A 95 -19.09 6.43 10.81
N ALA A 96 -19.66 7.09 11.81
CA ALA A 96 -20.47 8.29 11.60
C ALA A 96 -19.64 9.45 11.01
N GLN A 97 -18.43 9.66 11.50
CA GLN A 97 -17.48 10.65 10.93
C GLN A 97 -17.11 10.32 9.49
N ALA A 98 -16.84 9.06 9.15
CA ALA A 98 -16.55 8.63 7.78
C ALA A 98 -17.72 8.93 6.84
N ARG A 99 -18.97 8.67 7.29
CA ARG A 99 -20.18 9.00 6.51
C ARG A 99 -20.34 10.49 6.29
N ALA A 100 -20.15 11.31 7.33
CA ALA A 100 -20.22 12.78 7.22
C ALA A 100 -19.14 13.32 6.27
N THR A 101 -17.91 12.83 6.38
CA THR A 101 -16.80 13.20 5.48
C THR A 101 -17.08 12.78 4.04
N ALA A 102 -17.59 11.55 3.84
CA ALA A 102 -17.93 11.05 2.52
C ALA A 102 -19.07 11.87 1.86
N ALA A 103 -20.04 12.33 2.65
CA ALA A 103 -21.12 13.19 2.14
C ALA A 103 -20.60 14.54 1.61
N ILE A 104 -19.50 15.06 2.16
CA ILE A 104 -18.88 16.32 1.72
C ILE A 104 -17.98 16.09 0.52
N LEU A 105 -17.08 15.09 0.59
CA LEU A 105 -16.04 14.88 -0.42
C LEU A 105 -16.52 14.07 -1.63
N GLY A 106 -17.49 13.20 -1.46
CA GLY A 106 -18.04 12.36 -2.53
C GLY A 106 -16.95 11.60 -3.29
N GLN A 107 -17.01 11.68 -4.60
CA GLN A 107 -16.09 10.98 -5.50
C GLN A 107 -14.67 11.56 -5.52
N GLU A 108 -14.44 12.76 -5.00
CA GLU A 108 -13.09 13.34 -4.94
C GLU A 108 -12.12 12.49 -4.11
N ILE A 109 -12.65 11.67 -3.18
CA ILE A 109 -11.86 10.72 -2.38
C ILE A 109 -11.03 9.79 -3.27
N THR A 110 -11.57 9.38 -4.40
CA THR A 110 -10.93 8.44 -5.34
C THR A 110 -10.45 9.11 -6.63
N GLN A 111 -11.15 10.13 -7.13
CA GLN A 111 -10.84 10.78 -8.42
C GLN A 111 -9.54 11.61 -8.39
N ARG A 112 -9.07 12.04 -7.23
CA ARG A 112 -7.82 12.79 -7.08
C ARG A 112 -6.54 11.99 -7.40
N PHE A 113 -6.63 10.67 -7.56
CA PHE A 113 -5.48 9.85 -7.89
C PHE A 113 -5.24 9.83 -9.41
N PRO A 114 -3.99 9.81 -9.86
CA PRO A 114 -3.62 9.78 -11.27
C PRO A 114 -3.79 8.34 -11.84
N TRP A 115 -5.03 7.93 -12.02
CA TRP A 115 -5.35 6.60 -12.52
C TRP A 115 -4.75 6.36 -13.91
N ALA A 116 -4.11 5.19 -14.09
CA ALA A 116 -3.57 4.81 -15.38
C ALA A 116 -4.70 4.66 -16.40
N HIS A 117 -4.45 5.17 -17.60
CA HIS A 117 -5.34 5.07 -18.76
C HIS A 117 -4.80 4.04 -19.74
N TYR A 118 -5.67 3.21 -20.27
CA TYR A 118 -5.33 2.15 -21.20
C TYR A 118 -6.18 2.28 -22.46
N ASP A 119 -5.53 2.33 -23.61
CA ASP A 119 -6.16 2.22 -24.92
C ASP A 119 -5.94 0.82 -25.48
N CYS A 120 -7.01 0.05 -25.57
CA CYS A 120 -6.99 -1.32 -26.10
C CYS A 120 -7.91 -1.40 -27.30
N GLY A 121 -7.34 -1.26 -28.52
CA GLY A 121 -8.03 -1.60 -29.77
C GLY A 121 -9.38 -0.91 -30.01
N GLY A 122 -9.51 0.37 -29.62
CA GLY A 122 -10.73 1.18 -29.84
C GLY A 122 -11.64 1.28 -28.61
N SER A 123 -11.28 0.66 -27.49
CA SER A 123 -11.89 0.92 -26.18
C SER A 123 -10.89 1.56 -25.24
N SER A 124 -11.33 2.58 -24.51
CA SER A 124 -10.57 3.31 -23.53
C SER A 124 -11.02 2.89 -22.13
N ALA A 125 -10.08 2.51 -21.28
CA ALA A 125 -10.36 2.11 -19.90
C ALA A 125 -9.36 2.74 -18.92
N PHE A 126 -9.86 3.08 -17.72
CA PHE A 126 -9.01 3.51 -16.60
C PHE A 126 -8.85 2.37 -15.60
N ALA A 127 -7.72 2.35 -14.89
CA ALA A 127 -7.62 1.60 -13.66
C ALA A 127 -8.68 2.12 -12.67
N LEU A 128 -9.27 1.21 -11.91
CA LEU A 128 -10.35 1.56 -11.00
C LEU A 128 -9.89 1.44 -9.53
N PRO A 129 -10.46 2.25 -8.63
CA PRO A 129 -10.26 2.06 -7.20
C PRO A 129 -10.88 0.71 -6.75
N THR A 130 -10.39 0.17 -5.64
CA THR A 130 -10.91 -1.08 -5.05
C THR A 130 -12.36 -0.99 -4.59
N THR A 131 -12.89 0.22 -4.44
CA THR A 131 -14.30 0.51 -4.17
C THR A 131 -14.68 1.87 -4.75
N GLN A 132 -15.92 1.99 -5.20
CA GLN A 132 -16.51 3.27 -5.62
C GLN A 132 -17.40 3.89 -4.55
N ASP A 133 -17.64 3.20 -3.43
CA ASP A 133 -18.34 3.74 -2.27
C ASP A 133 -17.41 4.67 -1.49
N PRO A 134 -17.72 5.98 -1.36
CA PRO A 134 -16.87 6.94 -0.67
C PRO A 134 -16.64 6.63 0.80
N VAL A 135 -17.64 6.05 1.49
CA VAL A 135 -17.51 5.65 2.90
C VAL A 135 -16.52 4.49 3.03
N GLN A 136 -16.68 3.46 2.20
CA GLN A 136 -15.75 2.33 2.17
C GLN A 136 -14.34 2.77 1.76
N ALA A 137 -14.19 3.68 0.82
CA ALA A 137 -12.89 4.22 0.42
C ALA A 137 -12.18 4.94 1.59
N LEU A 138 -12.91 5.69 2.41
CA LEU A 138 -12.37 6.29 3.63
C LEU A 138 -11.97 5.24 4.66
N LEU A 139 -12.82 4.24 4.93
CA LEU A 139 -12.53 3.19 5.89
C LEU A 139 -11.33 2.34 5.47
N LYS A 140 -11.22 1.97 4.19
CA LYS A 140 -10.06 1.28 3.63
C LYS A 140 -8.76 2.07 3.82
N ARG A 141 -8.83 3.38 3.70
CA ARG A 141 -7.65 4.25 3.84
C ARG A 141 -7.26 4.52 5.29
N THR A 142 -8.21 4.48 6.24
CA THR A 142 -8.00 4.97 7.62
C THR A 142 -8.11 3.88 8.70
N TRP A 143 -8.87 2.82 8.48
CA TRP A 143 -9.16 1.81 9.49
C TRP A 143 -8.85 0.37 9.06
N GLU A 144 -9.09 0.03 7.81
CA GLU A 144 -8.81 -1.33 7.34
C GLU A 144 -7.31 -1.53 7.16
N PRO A 145 -6.78 -2.71 7.53
CA PRO A 145 -5.38 -3.04 7.28
C PRO A 145 -5.16 -3.22 5.77
N THR A 146 -4.00 -2.79 5.29
CA THR A 146 -3.60 -2.91 3.88
C THR A 146 -2.17 -3.39 3.79
N LEU A 147 -1.83 -4.10 2.72
CA LEU A 147 -0.47 -4.50 2.40
C LEU A 147 -0.01 -3.74 1.15
N SER A 148 1.16 -3.14 1.23
CA SER A 148 1.80 -2.50 0.09
C SER A 148 3.20 -3.06 -0.12
N VAL A 149 3.54 -3.39 -1.37
CA VAL A 149 4.92 -3.68 -1.78
C VAL A 149 5.54 -2.37 -2.24
N THR A 150 6.47 -1.85 -1.44
CA THR A 150 7.08 -0.53 -1.68
C THR A 150 8.47 -0.61 -2.30
N GLY A 151 9.02 -1.81 -2.47
CA GLY A 151 10.30 -2.04 -3.13
C GLY A 151 10.49 -3.52 -3.46
N ALA A 152 11.30 -3.79 -4.46
CA ALA A 152 11.64 -5.15 -4.89
C ALA A 152 13.14 -5.28 -5.15
N GLU A 153 13.69 -6.46 -4.85
CA GLU A 153 15.08 -6.82 -5.09
C GLU A 153 15.15 -8.29 -5.59
N GLY A 154 16.23 -8.64 -6.24
CA GLY A 154 16.43 -9.96 -6.85
C GLY A 154 16.11 -10.01 -8.33
N PHE A 155 15.62 -8.91 -8.92
CA PHE A 155 15.35 -8.77 -10.35
C PHE A 155 16.28 -7.74 -10.99
N PRO A 156 16.85 -8.01 -12.16
CA PRO A 156 17.54 -6.98 -12.95
C PRO A 156 16.50 -6.01 -13.56
N ALA A 157 16.99 -4.87 -14.06
CA ALA A 157 16.16 -4.04 -14.94
C ALA A 157 15.78 -4.83 -16.21
N LEU A 158 14.67 -4.49 -16.84
CA LEU A 158 14.13 -5.27 -17.97
C LEU A 158 15.13 -5.38 -19.13
N GLN A 159 15.87 -4.31 -19.42
CA GLN A 159 16.91 -4.29 -20.47
C GLN A 159 18.12 -5.19 -20.15
N ASP A 160 18.33 -5.52 -18.87
CA ASP A 160 19.45 -6.34 -18.39
C ASP A 160 19.02 -7.77 -18.07
N ALA A 161 17.75 -8.09 -18.34
CA ALA A 161 17.18 -9.42 -18.09
C ALA A 161 17.69 -10.42 -19.14
N GLY A 162 18.04 -11.61 -18.68
CA GLY A 162 18.52 -12.72 -19.52
C GLY A 162 17.99 -14.08 -19.04
N ASN A 163 18.49 -15.14 -19.62
CA ASN A 163 18.09 -16.52 -19.34
C ASN A 163 18.65 -17.05 -18.01
N VAL A 164 18.40 -16.31 -16.92
CA VAL A 164 18.89 -16.65 -15.58
C VAL A 164 17.71 -16.83 -14.63
N LEU A 165 17.65 -18.01 -13.99
CA LEU A 165 16.76 -18.20 -12.84
C LEU A 165 17.38 -17.53 -11.63
N ARG A 166 16.61 -16.64 -11.01
CA ARG A 166 17.11 -15.78 -9.94
C ARG A 166 17.22 -16.55 -8.63
N PRO A 167 18.29 -16.34 -7.84
CA PRO A 167 18.51 -17.06 -6.60
C PRO A 167 17.50 -16.68 -5.50
N TYR A 168 17.04 -15.46 -5.48
CA TYR A 168 16.09 -14.96 -4.49
C TYR A 168 15.14 -13.89 -5.05
N THR A 169 14.09 -13.65 -4.30
CA THR A 169 13.17 -12.51 -4.44
C THR A 169 13.02 -11.87 -3.07
N ALA A 170 13.16 -10.55 -2.98
CA ALA A 170 12.90 -9.81 -1.76
C ALA A 170 11.96 -8.64 -2.01
N PHE A 171 11.00 -8.43 -1.10
CA PHE A 171 10.06 -7.31 -1.16
C PHE A 171 10.12 -6.50 0.13
N LYS A 172 10.11 -5.19 -0.01
CA LYS A 172 9.82 -4.28 1.08
C LYS A 172 8.32 -4.19 1.23
N LEU A 173 7.82 -4.61 2.40
CA LEU A 173 6.41 -4.61 2.76
C LEU A 173 6.11 -3.47 3.75
N SER A 174 4.94 -2.88 3.59
CA SER A 174 4.41 -1.87 4.51
C SER A 174 2.93 -2.10 4.73
#